data_e8e838242158e7b12b0979d79fbca3f7
#
_entry.id   e8e838242158e7b12b0979d79fbca3f7
#
_cell.length_a   1.000
_cell.length_b   1.000
_cell.length_c   1.000
_cell.angle_alpha   90.00
_cell.angle_beta   90.00
_cell.angle_gamma   90.00
#
_symmetry.space_group_name_H-M   'P 1'
#
loop_
_entity.id
_entity.type
_entity.pdbx_description
1 polymer ?
#
loop_
_entity_poly.entity_id
_entity_poly.type
_entity_poly.pdbx_seq_one_letter_code
_entity_poly.pdbx_strand_id
1 'polypeptide(L)'
;MSDINEMNAGMKWYVAHTYAGYENKVKANLEKIVENRGMQHLIKDCRIPVEIAVENEGTENEKEIESKVFPSYVLVKMIMTDESWHIVRNIRGVTGFVGPGSKPVPLTDEEVAAIGIEVRTVELKYNVGDSVKITGGPLSGFVGVVEEISSDKKKIKVMASMFGRETPVELDSDSVELISE
;
A
#
# COMPACT_ATOMS: atom_id res chain seq x y z
N MET A 1 18.82 9.93 11.54
CA MET A 1 18.10 9.02 10.61
C MET A 1 17.40 7.84 11.30
N SER A 2 17.82 7.45 12.49
CA SER A 2 17.15 6.39 13.28
C SER A 2 15.76 6.76 13.78
N ASP A 3 15.52 8.02 14.15
CA ASP A 3 14.28 8.46 14.78
C ASP A 3 13.05 8.41 13.87
N ILE A 4 13.23 8.60 12.55
CA ILE A 4 12.12 8.55 11.57
C ILE A 4 11.66 7.10 11.34
N ASN A 5 12.57 6.15 11.42
CA ASN A 5 12.23 4.73 11.23
C ASN A 5 11.53 4.14 12.47
N GLU A 6 11.91 4.57 13.67
CA GLU A 6 11.24 4.17 14.91
C GLU A 6 9.85 4.80 15.04
N MET A 7 9.67 6.05 14.63
CA MET A 7 8.36 6.70 14.59
C MET A 7 7.41 6.03 13.60
N ASN A 8 7.90 5.55 12.46
CA ASN A 8 7.08 4.80 11.50
C ASN A 8 6.68 3.41 12.00
N ALA A 9 7.47 2.78 12.86
CA ALA A 9 7.21 1.43 13.38
C ALA A 9 5.94 1.35 14.26
N GLY A 10 5.53 2.46 14.88
CA GLY A 10 4.29 2.56 15.67
C GLY A 10 3.08 3.04 14.88
N MET A 11 3.28 3.52 13.65
CA MET A 11 2.18 4.03 12.81
C MET A 11 1.45 2.88 12.11
N LYS A 12 0.15 2.83 12.32
CA LYS A 12 -0.73 1.84 11.69
C LYS A 12 -1.91 2.53 11.03
N TRP A 13 -2.54 1.82 10.11
CA TRP A 13 -3.76 2.27 9.47
C TRP A 13 -4.97 1.91 10.31
N TYR A 14 -5.84 2.89 10.51
CA TYR A 14 -7.11 2.76 11.21
C TYR A 14 -8.25 3.20 10.31
N VAL A 15 -9.40 2.60 10.49
CA VAL A 15 -10.61 2.90 9.72
C VAL A 15 -11.52 3.80 10.54
N ALA A 16 -11.88 4.94 9.99
CA ALA A 16 -12.87 5.85 10.55
C ALA A 16 -14.13 5.82 9.68
N HIS A 17 -15.29 5.71 10.32
CA HIS A 17 -16.58 5.81 9.66
C HIS A 17 -17.02 7.27 9.58
N THR A 18 -17.53 7.66 8.41
CA THR A 18 -18.02 9.02 8.13
C THR A 18 -19.46 8.99 7.66
N TYR A 19 -20.10 10.14 7.61
CA TYR A 19 -21.34 10.27 6.86
C TYR A 19 -21.07 10.10 5.36
N ALA A 20 -22.02 9.52 4.64
CA ALA A 20 -21.92 9.32 3.20
C ALA A 20 -21.70 10.66 2.47
N GLY A 21 -20.70 10.72 1.60
CA GLY A 21 -20.32 11.92 0.86
C GLY A 21 -19.43 12.91 1.63
N TYR A 22 -19.11 12.64 2.91
CA TYR A 22 -18.22 13.50 3.72
C TYR A 22 -16.75 13.09 3.66
N GLU A 23 -16.42 12.00 3.02
CA GLU A 23 -15.08 11.41 3.02
C GLU A 23 -14.00 12.43 2.59
N ASN A 24 -14.23 13.14 1.47
CA ASN A 24 -13.31 14.17 0.97
C ASN A 24 -13.19 15.36 1.93
N LYS A 25 -14.31 15.78 2.56
CA LYS A 25 -14.31 16.86 3.55
C LYS A 25 -13.57 16.46 4.81
N VAL A 26 -13.75 15.23 5.27
CA VAL A 26 -13.05 14.68 6.42
C VAL A 26 -11.55 14.65 6.16
N LYS A 27 -11.13 14.13 5.01
CA LYS A 27 -9.72 14.11 4.60
C LYS A 27 -9.13 15.52 4.60
N ALA A 28 -9.75 16.47 3.90
CA ALA A 28 -9.26 17.85 3.81
C ALA A 28 -9.18 18.55 5.17
N ASN A 29 -10.18 18.33 6.04
CA ASN A 29 -10.18 18.91 7.37
C ASN A 29 -9.11 18.29 8.27
N LEU A 30 -8.91 16.97 8.18
CA LEU A 30 -7.87 16.28 8.93
C LEU A 30 -6.48 16.79 8.52
N GLU A 31 -6.19 16.86 7.23
CA GLU A 31 -4.93 17.38 6.71
C GLU A 31 -4.64 18.81 7.21
N LYS A 32 -5.65 19.69 7.17
CA LYS A 32 -5.53 21.06 7.71
C LYS A 32 -5.26 21.10 9.22
N ILE A 33 -5.94 20.28 10.00
CA ILE A 33 -5.74 20.24 11.44
C ILE A 33 -4.34 19.73 11.78
N VAL A 34 -3.90 18.67 11.10
CA VAL A 34 -2.57 18.09 11.27
C VAL A 34 -1.48 19.12 10.93
N GLU A 35 -1.64 19.84 9.84
CA GLU A 35 -0.71 20.89 9.41
C GLU A 35 -0.70 22.06 10.40
N ASN A 36 -1.87 22.59 10.76
CA ASN A 36 -1.98 23.75 11.64
C ASN A 36 -1.49 23.48 13.08
N ARG A 37 -1.60 22.27 13.54
CA ARG A 37 -1.17 21.87 14.90
C ARG A 37 0.22 21.22 14.92
N GLY A 38 0.85 21.02 13.77
CA GLY A 38 2.16 20.37 13.69
C GLY A 38 2.16 18.91 14.15
N MET A 39 1.07 18.19 13.85
CA MET A 39 0.84 16.83 14.38
C MET A 39 1.20 15.72 13.38
N GLN A 40 2.03 16.02 12.41
CA GLN A 40 2.50 15.04 11.42
C GLN A 40 3.26 13.86 12.05
N HIS A 41 3.78 14.04 13.24
CA HIS A 41 4.43 13.00 14.02
C HIS A 41 3.46 11.96 14.59
N LEU A 42 2.17 12.31 14.76
CA LEU A 42 1.13 11.41 15.21
C LEU A 42 0.21 10.94 14.08
N ILE A 43 -0.12 11.80 13.13
CA ILE A 43 -1.01 11.51 12.01
C ILE A 43 -0.26 11.82 10.72
N LYS A 44 0.08 10.80 9.97
CA LYS A 44 0.94 10.93 8.79
C LYS A 44 0.17 11.06 7.49
N ASP A 45 -0.88 10.28 7.31
CA ASP A 45 -1.60 10.21 6.05
C ASP A 45 -3.09 9.92 6.28
N CYS A 46 -3.90 10.32 5.31
CA CYS A 46 -5.32 10.05 5.29
C CYS A 46 -5.74 9.72 3.86
N ARG A 47 -6.33 8.55 3.67
CA ARG A 47 -6.75 8.08 2.35
C ARG A 47 -8.19 7.61 2.34
N ILE A 48 -8.81 7.78 1.17
CA ILE A 48 -10.12 7.24 0.88
C ILE A 48 -9.90 5.99 0.04
N PRO A 49 -10.44 4.83 0.42
CA PRO A 49 -10.29 3.61 -0.37
C PRO A 49 -11.07 3.75 -1.67
N VAL A 50 -10.35 3.86 -2.77
CA VAL A 50 -10.90 3.95 -4.13
C VAL A 50 -10.33 2.83 -4.99
N GLU A 51 -11.14 2.31 -5.87
CA GLU A 51 -10.75 1.39 -6.93
C GLU A 51 -10.84 2.13 -8.25
N ILE A 52 -9.84 1.96 -9.08
CA ILE A 52 -9.86 2.49 -10.43
C ILE A 52 -10.54 1.45 -11.31
N ALA A 53 -11.75 1.75 -11.74
CA ALA A 53 -12.47 0.97 -12.74
C ALA A 53 -12.30 1.63 -14.10
N VAL A 54 -12.01 0.83 -15.12
CA VAL A 54 -11.95 1.31 -16.50
C VAL A 54 -13.30 1.08 -17.14
N GLU A 55 -13.98 2.17 -17.49
CA GLU A 55 -15.22 2.11 -18.24
C GLU A 55 -14.92 2.15 -19.73
N ASN A 56 -15.60 1.31 -20.50
CA ASN A 56 -15.42 1.16 -21.96
C ASN A 56 -14.00 0.69 -22.36
N GLU A 57 -13.42 -0.23 -21.61
CA GLU A 57 -12.11 -0.84 -21.88
C GLU A 57 -12.00 -1.29 -23.35
N GLY A 58 -10.92 -0.88 -24.01
CA GLY A 58 -10.65 -1.21 -25.40
C GLY A 58 -11.39 -0.36 -26.45
N THR A 59 -12.06 0.73 -26.08
CA THR A 59 -12.70 1.66 -27.00
C THR A 59 -12.00 3.02 -27.02
N GLU A 60 -12.25 3.83 -28.08
CA GLU A 60 -11.71 5.20 -28.16
C GLU A 60 -12.19 6.14 -27.03
N ASN A 61 -13.20 5.72 -26.26
CA ASN A 61 -13.79 6.46 -25.14
C ASN A 61 -13.49 5.81 -23.79
N GLU A 62 -12.37 5.12 -23.68
CA GLU A 62 -11.90 4.57 -22.42
C GLU A 62 -11.70 5.66 -21.36
N LYS A 63 -12.30 5.48 -20.20
CA LYS A 63 -12.21 6.42 -19.08
C LYS A 63 -11.92 5.67 -17.80
N GLU A 64 -10.91 6.14 -17.08
CA GLU A 64 -10.66 5.72 -15.71
C GLU A 64 -11.69 6.41 -14.79
N ILE A 65 -12.47 5.61 -14.07
CA ILE A 65 -13.43 6.09 -13.08
C ILE A 65 -12.97 5.61 -11.70
N GLU A 66 -12.72 6.57 -10.82
CA GLU A 66 -12.51 6.25 -9.42
C GLU A 66 -13.83 5.89 -8.75
N SER A 67 -13.99 4.64 -8.39
CA SER A 67 -15.10 4.15 -7.59
C SER A 67 -14.67 3.97 -6.14
N LYS A 68 -15.47 4.45 -5.19
CA LYS A 68 -15.19 4.22 -3.76
C LYS A 68 -15.46 2.75 -3.43
N VAL A 69 -14.41 2.02 -3.06
CA VAL A 69 -14.52 0.61 -2.66
C VAL A 69 -15.37 0.46 -1.41
N PHE A 70 -15.18 1.37 -0.46
CA PHE A 70 -15.94 1.41 0.78
C PHE A 70 -16.45 2.84 1.02
N PRO A 71 -17.66 3.18 0.52
CA PRO A 71 -18.26 4.48 0.81
C PRO A 71 -18.48 4.65 2.31
N SER A 72 -18.36 5.88 2.80
CA SER A 72 -18.46 6.25 4.22
C SER A 72 -17.30 5.80 5.11
N TYR A 73 -16.18 5.39 4.53
CA TYR A 73 -14.97 5.05 5.27
C TYR A 73 -13.77 5.88 4.82
N VAL A 74 -12.95 6.23 5.78
CA VAL A 74 -11.68 6.93 5.57
C VAL A 74 -10.59 6.20 6.36
N LEU A 75 -9.45 6.04 5.76
CA LEU A 75 -8.30 5.38 6.36
C LEU A 75 -7.31 6.42 6.84
N VAL A 76 -6.88 6.29 8.07
CA VAL A 76 -5.94 7.23 8.71
C VAL A 76 -4.71 6.47 9.19
N LYS A 77 -3.55 6.88 8.71
CA LYS A 77 -2.26 6.36 9.18
C LYS A 77 -1.77 7.20 10.35
N MET A 78 -1.77 6.62 11.52
CA MET A 78 -1.43 7.34 12.74
C MET A 78 -0.87 6.44 13.83
N ILE A 79 -0.24 7.09 14.82
CA ILE A 79 0.04 6.47 16.11
C ILE A 79 -1.20 6.69 16.99
N MET A 80 -1.76 5.61 17.54
CA MET A 80 -2.92 5.69 18.39
C MET A 80 -2.56 6.24 19.77
N THR A 81 -2.93 7.48 20.00
CA THR A 81 -2.84 8.17 21.30
C THR A 81 -4.18 8.83 21.62
N ASP A 82 -4.40 9.23 22.85
CA ASP A 82 -5.61 9.98 23.22
C ASP A 82 -5.76 11.24 22.38
N GLU A 83 -4.67 11.91 22.10
CA GLU A 83 -4.64 13.14 21.30
C GLU A 83 -5.01 12.89 19.84
N SER A 84 -4.38 11.93 19.17
CA SER A 84 -4.70 11.58 17.78
C SER A 84 -6.13 11.05 17.64
N TRP A 85 -6.57 10.25 18.60
CA TRP A 85 -7.94 9.74 18.66
C TRP A 85 -8.96 10.86 18.74
N HIS A 86 -8.75 11.83 19.66
CA HIS A 86 -9.63 12.98 19.81
C HIS A 86 -9.69 13.86 18.58
N ILE A 87 -8.55 14.08 17.91
CA ILE A 87 -8.49 14.88 16.70
C ILE A 87 -9.35 14.26 15.61
N VAL A 88 -9.13 13.00 15.31
CA VAL A 88 -9.87 12.31 14.22
C VAL A 88 -11.36 12.22 14.55
N ARG A 89 -11.70 11.86 15.78
CA ARG A 89 -13.10 11.72 16.20
C ARG A 89 -13.88 13.03 16.19
N ASN A 90 -13.23 14.15 16.45
CA ASN A 90 -13.88 15.46 16.49
C ASN A 90 -13.97 16.16 15.14
N ILE A 91 -13.48 15.52 14.06
CA ILE A 91 -13.64 16.07 12.72
C ILE A 91 -15.10 15.99 12.31
N ARG A 92 -15.62 17.11 11.80
CA ARG A 92 -16.99 17.17 11.30
C ARG A 92 -17.19 16.19 10.14
N GLY A 93 -18.09 15.24 10.34
CA GLY A 93 -18.39 14.19 9.37
C GLY A 93 -17.91 12.81 9.82
N VAL A 94 -17.03 12.71 10.80
CA VAL A 94 -16.61 11.44 11.41
C VAL A 94 -17.63 11.02 12.47
N THR A 95 -18.11 9.78 12.37
CA THR A 95 -19.04 9.19 13.35
C THR A 95 -18.31 8.39 14.41
N GLY A 96 -17.14 7.87 14.11
CA GLY A 96 -16.30 7.12 15.03
C GLY A 96 -15.30 6.21 14.30
N PHE A 97 -14.47 5.53 15.06
CA PHE A 97 -13.59 4.49 14.54
C PHE A 97 -14.32 3.16 14.41
N VAL A 98 -13.87 2.36 13.46
CA VAL A 98 -14.33 0.98 13.29
C VAL A 98 -13.55 0.07 14.26
N GLY A 99 -14.27 -0.68 15.06
CA GLY A 99 -13.70 -1.62 15.99
C GLY A 99 -14.69 -2.01 17.10
N PRO A 100 -14.43 -3.08 17.85
CA PRO A 100 -15.28 -3.52 18.94
C PRO A 100 -15.29 -2.50 20.08
N GLY A 101 -16.48 -2.11 20.53
CA GLY A 101 -16.64 -1.17 21.65
C GLY A 101 -16.11 0.24 21.38
N SER A 102 -16.14 0.71 20.14
CA SER A 102 -15.58 2.01 19.71
C SER A 102 -14.08 2.15 19.93
N LYS A 103 -13.37 1.06 20.18
CA LYS A 103 -11.91 1.04 20.22
C LYS A 103 -11.38 0.82 18.80
N PRO A 104 -10.52 1.70 18.31
CA PRO A 104 -9.95 1.54 16.98
C PRO A 104 -9.06 0.29 16.93
N VAL A 105 -9.28 -0.54 15.91
CA VAL A 105 -8.45 -1.69 15.62
C VAL A 105 -7.60 -1.36 14.40
N PRO A 106 -6.27 -1.53 14.48
CA PRO A 106 -5.42 -1.29 13.34
C PRO A 106 -5.63 -2.36 12.27
N LEU A 107 -5.57 -1.94 11.01
CA LEU A 107 -5.53 -2.85 9.88
C LEU A 107 -4.22 -3.65 9.89
N THR A 108 -4.30 -4.90 9.50
CA THR A 108 -3.13 -5.72 9.23
C THR A 108 -2.45 -5.30 7.93
N ASP A 109 -1.18 -5.63 7.77
CA ASP A 109 -0.45 -5.34 6.52
C ASP A 109 -1.09 -6.01 5.30
N GLU A 110 -1.70 -7.18 5.49
CA GLU A 110 -2.44 -7.90 4.46
C GLU A 110 -3.70 -7.16 4.03
N GLU A 111 -4.47 -6.64 5.00
CA GLU A 111 -5.68 -5.84 4.73
C GLU A 111 -5.34 -4.52 4.03
N VAL A 112 -4.25 -3.86 4.45
CA VAL A 112 -3.76 -2.62 3.81
C VAL A 112 -3.36 -2.88 2.36
N ALA A 113 -2.66 -3.97 2.10
CA ALA A 113 -2.28 -4.38 0.75
C ALA A 113 -3.49 -4.76 -0.11
N ALA A 114 -4.48 -5.45 0.46
CA ALA A 114 -5.71 -5.84 -0.24
C ALA A 114 -6.56 -4.63 -0.66
N ILE A 115 -6.56 -3.57 0.15
CA ILE A 115 -7.26 -2.32 -0.17
C ILE A 115 -6.48 -1.46 -1.18
N GLY A 116 -5.20 -1.79 -1.44
CA GLY A 116 -4.35 -1.08 -2.41
C GLY A 116 -3.87 0.31 -1.96
N ILE A 117 -3.94 0.61 -0.66
CA ILE A 117 -3.56 1.93 -0.11
C ILE A 117 -2.06 2.11 -0.02
N GLU A 118 -1.37 1.07 0.37
CA GLU A 118 0.08 1.00 0.32
C GLU A 118 0.46 -0.10 -0.66
N VAL A 119 1.10 0.29 -1.72
CA VAL A 119 1.91 -0.64 -2.47
C VAL A 119 3.01 -1.05 -1.50
N ARG A 120 3.04 -2.31 -1.06
CA ARG A 120 4.27 -2.82 -0.44
C ARG A 120 5.39 -2.48 -1.42
N THR A 121 6.20 -1.53 -1.04
CA THR A 121 7.49 -1.37 -1.69
C THR A 121 8.26 -2.59 -1.22
N VAL A 122 8.17 -3.66 -1.97
CA VAL A 122 9.06 -4.80 -1.76
C VAL A 122 10.45 -4.20 -1.93
N GLU A 123 11.18 -4.07 -0.85
CA GLU A 123 12.61 -3.77 -0.94
C GLU A 123 13.22 -4.99 -1.61
N LEU A 124 13.32 -4.91 -2.92
CA LEU A 124 13.97 -5.95 -3.69
C LEU A 124 15.43 -5.97 -3.23
N LYS A 125 15.87 -7.09 -2.73
CA LYS A 125 17.26 -7.31 -2.30
C LYS A 125 18.20 -7.49 -3.49
N TYR A 126 17.70 -7.30 -4.70
CA TYR A 126 18.42 -7.49 -5.98
C TYR A 126 18.10 -6.34 -6.94
N ASN A 127 18.98 -6.12 -7.91
CA ASN A 127 18.87 -5.11 -8.93
C ASN A 127 18.89 -5.76 -10.32
N VAL A 128 18.60 -4.96 -11.35
CA VAL A 128 18.79 -5.38 -12.74
C VAL A 128 20.26 -5.75 -12.94
N GLY A 129 20.49 -6.94 -13.48
CA GLY A 129 21.81 -7.51 -13.69
C GLY A 129 22.29 -8.49 -12.61
N ASP A 130 21.57 -8.59 -11.51
CA ASP A 130 21.91 -9.53 -10.43
C ASP A 130 21.45 -10.96 -10.77
N SER A 131 22.22 -11.95 -10.32
CA SER A 131 21.86 -13.36 -10.43
C SER A 131 20.91 -13.74 -9.31
N VAL A 132 19.79 -14.32 -9.68
CA VAL A 132 18.74 -14.75 -8.75
C VAL A 132 18.38 -16.21 -8.97
N LYS A 133 17.97 -16.86 -7.89
CA LYS A 133 17.40 -18.20 -7.91
C LYS A 133 15.89 -18.13 -7.86
N ILE A 134 15.23 -18.82 -8.76
CA ILE A 134 13.77 -18.91 -8.76
C ILE A 134 13.35 -19.89 -7.66
N THR A 135 12.55 -19.42 -6.71
CA THR A 135 12.10 -20.20 -5.55
C THR A 135 10.64 -20.60 -5.65
N GLY A 136 9.85 -19.90 -6.46
CA GLY A 136 8.43 -20.14 -6.64
C GLY A 136 8.05 -20.56 -8.06
N GLY A 137 6.89 -21.23 -8.16
CA GLY A 137 6.30 -21.64 -9.44
C GLY A 137 6.93 -22.86 -10.08
N PRO A 138 6.56 -23.13 -11.36
CA PRO A 138 7.03 -24.31 -12.10
C PRO A 138 8.53 -24.29 -12.44
N LEU A 139 9.16 -23.14 -12.30
CA LEU A 139 10.58 -22.93 -12.59
C LEU A 139 11.45 -22.86 -11.33
N SER A 140 10.91 -23.28 -10.20
CA SER A 140 11.65 -23.31 -8.93
C SER A 140 12.91 -24.16 -9.05
N GLY A 141 14.04 -23.61 -8.60
CA GLY A 141 15.36 -24.24 -8.64
C GLY A 141 16.24 -23.81 -9.81
N PHE A 142 15.69 -23.11 -10.81
CA PHE A 142 16.49 -22.53 -11.87
C PHE A 142 17.14 -21.21 -11.46
N VAL A 143 18.23 -20.88 -12.09
CA VAL A 143 18.98 -19.63 -11.90
C VAL A 143 18.81 -18.76 -13.13
N GLY A 144 18.68 -17.48 -12.91
CA GLY A 144 18.58 -16.49 -13.99
C GLY A 144 19.16 -15.15 -13.59
N VAL A 145 19.24 -14.24 -14.53
CA VAL A 145 19.68 -12.86 -14.34
C VAL A 145 18.48 -11.93 -14.49
N VAL A 146 18.33 -10.98 -13.59
CA VAL A 146 17.25 -9.98 -13.66
C VAL A 146 17.50 -9.05 -14.84
N GLU A 147 16.61 -9.06 -15.82
CA GLU A 147 16.67 -8.20 -17.02
C GLU A 147 15.93 -6.88 -16.79
N GLU A 148 14.76 -6.96 -16.19
CA GLU A 148 13.89 -5.81 -15.98
C GLU A 148 13.06 -5.98 -14.68
N ILE A 149 12.83 -4.86 -14.03
CA ILE A 149 11.97 -4.80 -12.84
C ILE A 149 10.80 -3.87 -13.15
N SER A 150 9.58 -4.35 -12.98
CA SER A 150 8.37 -3.56 -13.20
C SER A 150 8.35 -2.31 -12.28
N SER A 151 7.72 -1.24 -12.76
CA SER A 151 7.61 0.03 -12.03
C SER A 151 6.95 -0.10 -10.65
N ASP A 152 6.04 -1.06 -10.51
CA ASP A 152 5.35 -1.38 -9.25
C ASP A 152 6.16 -2.36 -8.36
N LYS A 153 7.32 -2.83 -8.85
CA LYS A 153 8.20 -3.80 -8.19
C LYS A 153 7.52 -5.13 -7.81
N LYS A 154 6.37 -5.41 -8.39
CA LYS A 154 5.65 -6.67 -8.15
C LYS A 154 6.08 -7.78 -9.09
N LYS A 155 6.46 -7.41 -10.32
CA LYS A 155 6.90 -8.35 -11.34
C LYS A 155 8.30 -8.05 -11.80
N ILE A 156 9.01 -9.10 -12.15
CA ILE A 156 10.36 -9.05 -12.69
C ILE A 156 10.45 -9.92 -13.91
N LYS A 157 11.28 -9.50 -14.85
CA LYS A 157 11.66 -10.29 -16.00
C LYS A 157 13.05 -10.86 -15.75
N VAL A 158 13.15 -12.15 -15.73
CA VAL A 158 14.38 -12.89 -15.46
C VAL A 158 14.76 -13.70 -16.69
N MET A 159 16.01 -13.58 -17.12
CA MET A 159 16.58 -14.47 -18.13
C MET A 159 17.00 -15.76 -17.46
N ALA A 160 16.09 -16.73 -17.47
CA ALA A 160 16.36 -18.05 -16.89
C ALA A 160 17.15 -18.93 -17.85
N SER A 161 18.25 -19.49 -17.35
CA SER A 161 19.04 -20.47 -18.11
C SER A 161 18.41 -21.85 -17.95
N MET A 162 17.75 -22.31 -18.99
CA MET A 162 17.08 -23.61 -19.05
C MET A 162 17.56 -24.42 -20.26
N PHE A 163 17.99 -25.65 -20.03
CA PHE A 163 18.40 -26.60 -21.10
C PHE A 163 19.43 -26.01 -22.07
N GLY A 164 20.34 -25.15 -21.59
CA GLY A 164 21.37 -24.53 -22.44
C GLY A 164 20.87 -23.36 -23.29
N ARG A 165 19.68 -22.85 -23.01
CA ARG A 165 19.10 -21.66 -23.64
C ARG A 165 18.64 -20.66 -22.58
N GLU A 166 18.84 -19.38 -22.87
CA GLU A 166 18.32 -18.29 -22.08
C GLU A 166 16.91 -17.96 -22.55
N THR A 167 15.96 -18.00 -21.64
CA THR A 167 14.55 -17.71 -21.93
C THR A 167 14.07 -16.62 -20.98
N PRO A 168 13.52 -15.50 -21.48
CA PRO A 168 12.94 -14.49 -20.64
C PRO A 168 11.65 -15.02 -20.00
N VAL A 169 11.56 -14.93 -18.69
CA VAL A 169 10.41 -15.37 -17.89
C VAL A 169 9.96 -14.23 -17.01
N GLU A 170 8.68 -13.95 -17.01
CA GLU A 170 8.07 -12.99 -16.10
C GLU A 170 7.62 -13.72 -14.84
N LEU A 171 8.09 -13.25 -13.69
CA LEU A 171 7.85 -13.86 -12.38
C LEU A 171 7.42 -12.76 -11.38
N ASP A 172 6.73 -13.19 -10.35
CA ASP A 172 6.48 -12.31 -9.20
C ASP A 172 7.78 -12.08 -8.43
N SER A 173 7.98 -10.87 -7.96
CA SER A 173 9.20 -10.48 -7.24
C SER A 173 9.47 -11.31 -5.98
N ASP A 174 8.42 -11.88 -5.39
CA ASP A 174 8.51 -12.75 -4.22
C ASP A 174 8.97 -14.19 -4.57
N SER A 175 9.01 -14.52 -5.86
CA SER A 175 9.35 -15.85 -6.35
C SER A 175 10.82 -16.05 -6.67
N VAL A 176 11.66 -15.08 -6.30
CA VAL A 176 13.10 -15.15 -6.54
C VAL A 176 13.90 -14.70 -5.32
N GLU A 177 15.09 -15.27 -5.15
CA GLU A 177 16.04 -14.90 -4.11
C GLU A 177 17.39 -14.55 -4.73
N LEU A 178 18.07 -13.54 -4.17
CA LEU A 178 19.43 -13.16 -4.57
C LEU A 178 20.39 -14.32 -4.28
N ILE A 179 21.20 -14.68 -5.25
CA ILE A 179 22.31 -15.60 -5.04
C ILE A 179 23.49 -14.75 -4.53
N SER A 180 23.78 -14.83 -3.25
CA SER A 180 25.03 -14.32 -2.69
C SER A 180 26.14 -15.37 -2.93
N GLU A 181 27.16 -14.98 -3.67
CA GLU A 181 28.41 -15.74 -3.68
C GLU A 181 29.10 -15.72 -2.32
#